data_753f06f96bd9d9f53c11f2e9e91ace8d
#
_entry.id   753f06f96bd9d9f53c11f2e9e91ace8d
#
_cell.length_a   1.000
_cell.length_b   1.000
_cell.length_c   1.000
_cell.angle_alpha   90.00
_cell.angle_beta   90.00
_cell.angle_gamma   90.00
#
_symmetry.space_group_name_H-M   'P 1'
#
loop_
_entity.id
_entity.type
_entity.pdbx_description
1 polymer ?
#
loop_
_entity_poly.entity_id
_entity_poly.type
_entity_poly.pdbx_seq_one_letter_code
_entity_poly.pdbx_strand_id
1 'polypeptide(L)'
;DYLRKSGFRKVLLGMSGGIDSALVATIACDAIGPENVRCVMLPSECTSQASLEDAADCATRLGARLDTVRIDGARDAVGAALAPLMAGTSPDITEENIQSRLRGLLLMAISNKFGELLLSTGNKSEVAVGYATIYGDMAGGYNPLKDLYKTRVFETCRWRNANHRPWMLAPAGEVIPPNVITKPPSAELRPDQTDQDSLPPYEVLDAILEGLVERDLGLADLVAQGRPFAWRLSLDRAREALGEAAWNGLSFVEQGEGPNGESGVVAVDPEAAGDVLGRALVDRATVEHDGP
;
A
#
# COMPACT_ATOMS: atom_id res chain seq x y z
N ASP A 1 14.81 12.94 -15.16
CA ASP A 1 16.18 12.42 -15.32
C ASP A 1 16.23 10.91 -15.50
N TYR A 2 15.57 10.11 -14.65
CA TYR A 2 15.59 8.65 -14.74
C TYR A 2 15.11 8.14 -16.12
N LEU A 3 13.93 8.59 -16.59
CA LEU A 3 13.41 8.22 -17.91
C LEU A 3 14.40 8.48 -19.04
N ARG A 4 14.98 9.69 -19.07
CA ARG A 4 15.97 10.06 -20.11
C ARG A 4 17.20 9.17 -20.10
N LYS A 5 17.72 8.86 -18.91
CA LYS A 5 18.89 7.98 -18.74
C LYS A 5 18.59 6.52 -19.11
N SER A 6 17.35 6.07 -18.88
CA SER A 6 16.89 4.71 -19.17
C SER A 6 16.42 4.53 -20.63
N GLY A 7 16.36 5.60 -21.43
CA GLY A 7 15.94 5.55 -22.83
C GLY A 7 14.41 5.55 -23.06
N PHE A 8 13.62 5.62 -22.00
CA PHE A 8 12.15 5.70 -22.10
C PHE A 8 11.68 7.13 -22.35
N ARG A 9 10.56 7.27 -23.07
CA ARG A 9 9.90 8.56 -23.33
C ARG A 9 8.49 8.62 -22.75
N LYS A 10 7.90 7.46 -22.51
CA LYS A 10 6.54 7.32 -22.00
C LYS A 10 6.53 6.43 -20.78
N VAL A 11 5.51 6.63 -19.95
CA VAL A 11 5.28 5.82 -18.76
C VAL A 11 3.86 5.27 -18.74
N LEU A 12 3.67 4.17 -18.05
CA LEU A 12 2.35 3.70 -17.64
C LEU A 12 2.34 3.39 -16.15
N LEU A 13 1.14 3.40 -15.57
CA LEU A 13 0.91 3.01 -14.18
C LEU A 13 -0.48 2.42 -14.01
N GLY A 14 -0.64 1.60 -12.97
CA GLY A 14 -1.95 1.16 -12.51
C GLY A 14 -2.69 2.31 -11.82
N MET A 15 -3.89 2.65 -12.29
CA MET A 15 -4.73 3.70 -11.73
C MET A 15 -5.87 3.07 -10.96
N SER A 16 -5.69 2.93 -9.64
CA SER A 16 -6.66 2.26 -8.77
C SER A 16 -7.82 3.16 -8.30
N GLY A 17 -7.66 4.47 -8.43
CA GLY A 17 -8.53 5.46 -7.78
C GLY A 17 -8.12 5.76 -6.33
N GLY A 18 -7.05 5.15 -5.81
CA GLY A 18 -6.42 5.49 -4.54
C GLY A 18 -5.43 6.65 -4.67
N ILE A 19 -5.10 7.24 -3.51
CA ILE A 19 -4.29 8.47 -3.44
C ILE A 19 -2.87 8.30 -4.00
N ASP A 20 -2.26 7.13 -3.82
CA ASP A 20 -0.89 6.87 -4.27
C ASP A 20 -0.82 6.84 -5.79
N SER A 21 -1.71 6.09 -6.45
CA SER A 21 -1.78 6.04 -7.90
C SER A 21 -2.11 7.41 -8.51
N ALA A 22 -2.99 8.19 -7.88
CA ALA A 22 -3.33 9.54 -8.30
C ALA A 22 -2.13 10.48 -8.20
N LEU A 23 -1.33 10.40 -7.11
CA LEU A 23 -0.13 11.20 -6.97
C LEU A 23 0.95 10.81 -7.97
N VAL A 24 1.18 9.50 -8.19
CA VAL A 24 2.16 9.02 -9.20
C VAL A 24 1.77 9.50 -10.61
N ALA A 25 0.48 9.40 -10.98
CA ALA A 25 -0.01 9.92 -12.25
C ALA A 25 0.23 11.44 -12.37
N THR A 26 -0.05 12.18 -11.30
CA THR A 26 0.15 13.63 -11.24
C THR A 26 1.64 14.00 -11.40
N ILE A 27 2.53 13.35 -10.64
CA ILE A 27 3.98 13.57 -10.74
C ILE A 27 4.48 13.25 -12.16
N ALA A 28 4.01 12.16 -12.75
CA ALA A 28 4.38 11.79 -14.11
C ALA A 28 3.91 12.83 -15.12
N CYS A 29 2.64 13.27 -15.06
CA CYS A 29 2.10 14.31 -15.94
C CYS A 29 2.82 15.66 -15.77
N ASP A 30 3.12 16.06 -14.52
CA ASP A 30 3.90 17.28 -14.25
C ASP A 30 5.30 17.21 -14.85
N ALA A 31 5.93 16.04 -14.84
CA ALA A 31 7.31 15.87 -15.26
C ALA A 31 7.51 15.72 -16.78
N ILE A 32 6.59 15.07 -17.49
CA ILE A 32 6.78 14.68 -18.89
C ILE A 32 5.59 15.01 -19.80
N GLY A 33 4.55 15.63 -19.30
CA GLY A 33 3.30 15.95 -20.00
C GLY A 33 2.31 14.79 -20.02
N PRO A 34 1.00 15.08 -19.91
CA PRO A 34 -0.06 14.06 -19.84
C PRO A 34 -0.12 13.17 -21.10
N GLU A 35 0.26 13.65 -22.27
CA GLU A 35 0.32 12.90 -23.52
C GLU A 35 1.34 11.75 -23.51
N ASN A 36 2.26 11.76 -22.54
CA ASN A 36 3.28 10.74 -22.37
C ASN A 36 2.97 9.79 -21.18
N VAL A 37 1.82 9.94 -20.55
CA VAL A 37 1.38 9.15 -19.39
C VAL A 37 0.16 8.33 -19.76
N ARG A 38 0.25 7.01 -19.56
CA ARG A 38 -0.87 6.07 -19.69
C ARG A 38 -1.28 5.58 -18.30
N CYS A 39 -2.52 5.85 -17.92
CA CYS A 39 -3.16 5.25 -16.75
C CYS A 39 -3.94 4.00 -17.18
N VAL A 40 -3.87 2.93 -16.41
CA VAL A 40 -4.58 1.69 -16.68
C VAL A 40 -5.38 1.27 -15.45
N MET A 41 -6.71 1.27 -15.55
CA MET A 41 -7.58 0.66 -14.56
C MET A 41 -7.62 -0.86 -14.75
N LEU A 42 -7.50 -1.60 -13.65
CA LEU A 42 -7.51 -3.06 -13.63
C LEU A 42 -8.55 -3.55 -12.59
N PRO A 43 -9.85 -3.26 -12.82
CA PRO A 43 -10.89 -3.56 -11.85
C PRO A 43 -11.17 -5.06 -11.75
N SER A 44 -11.57 -5.48 -10.54
CA SER A 44 -12.20 -6.75 -10.23
C SER A 44 -13.62 -6.51 -9.70
N GLU A 45 -14.31 -7.57 -9.30
CA GLU A 45 -15.61 -7.49 -8.62
C GLU A 45 -15.53 -6.76 -7.26
N CYS A 46 -14.34 -6.76 -6.61
CA CYS A 46 -14.13 -6.06 -5.33
C CYS A 46 -13.87 -4.56 -5.49
N THR A 47 -13.67 -4.08 -6.74
CA THR A 47 -13.38 -2.67 -6.98
C THR A 47 -14.65 -1.84 -6.83
N SER A 48 -14.64 -0.87 -5.91
CA SER A 48 -15.79 -0.01 -5.64
C SER A 48 -16.10 0.91 -6.82
N GLN A 49 -17.39 1.24 -6.98
CA GLN A 49 -17.81 2.21 -8.00
C GLN A 49 -17.15 3.58 -7.79
N ALA A 50 -16.99 3.99 -6.53
CA ALA A 50 -16.31 5.25 -6.20
C ALA A 50 -14.84 5.25 -6.68
N SER A 51 -14.12 4.15 -6.56
CA SER A 51 -12.75 4.05 -7.05
C SER A 51 -12.66 4.10 -8.58
N LEU A 52 -13.64 3.53 -9.29
CA LEU A 52 -13.72 3.65 -10.75
C LEU A 52 -13.95 5.08 -11.18
N GLU A 53 -14.86 5.79 -10.51
CA GLU A 53 -15.19 7.20 -10.79
C GLU A 53 -14.01 8.11 -10.46
N ASP A 54 -13.37 7.92 -9.30
CA ASP A 54 -12.20 8.67 -8.86
C ASP A 54 -11.01 8.51 -9.84
N ALA A 55 -10.75 7.29 -10.31
CA ALA A 55 -9.69 7.03 -11.28
C ALA A 55 -9.98 7.73 -12.62
N ALA A 56 -11.22 7.68 -13.10
CA ALA A 56 -11.65 8.31 -14.34
C ALA A 56 -11.62 9.84 -14.23
N ASP A 57 -12.09 10.41 -13.11
CA ASP A 57 -12.06 11.85 -12.86
C ASP A 57 -10.63 12.38 -12.78
N CYS A 58 -9.76 11.70 -12.03
CA CYS A 58 -8.35 12.06 -11.90
C CYS A 58 -7.63 12.05 -13.26
N ALA A 59 -7.79 10.99 -14.06
CA ALA A 59 -7.18 10.89 -15.38
C ALA A 59 -7.71 12.01 -16.32
N THR A 60 -9.01 12.31 -16.25
CA THR A 60 -9.65 13.39 -17.03
C THR A 60 -9.10 14.76 -16.65
N ARG A 61 -9.00 15.07 -15.35
CA ARG A 61 -8.46 16.34 -14.85
C ARG A 61 -6.99 16.53 -15.23
N LEU A 62 -6.22 15.45 -15.22
CA LEU A 62 -4.82 15.44 -15.67
C LEU A 62 -4.68 15.56 -17.19
N GLY A 63 -5.71 15.23 -17.97
CA GLY A 63 -5.62 15.10 -19.42
C GLY A 63 -4.82 13.87 -19.87
N ALA A 64 -4.66 12.89 -18.99
CA ALA A 64 -3.92 11.66 -19.26
C ALA A 64 -4.82 10.60 -19.92
N ARG A 65 -4.21 9.71 -20.72
CA ARG A 65 -4.90 8.56 -21.29
C ARG A 65 -5.29 7.58 -20.20
N LEU A 66 -6.54 7.10 -20.21
CA LEU A 66 -7.02 6.03 -19.34
C LEU A 66 -7.51 4.85 -20.19
N ASP A 67 -6.93 3.68 -19.94
CA ASP A 67 -7.40 2.39 -20.47
C ASP A 67 -7.99 1.56 -19.32
N THR A 68 -8.94 0.65 -19.63
CA THR A 68 -9.55 -0.24 -18.63
C THR A 68 -9.44 -1.69 -19.08
N VAL A 69 -8.92 -2.54 -18.21
CA VAL A 69 -8.79 -3.99 -18.43
C VAL A 69 -9.28 -4.73 -17.20
N ARG A 70 -10.42 -5.40 -17.26
CA ARG A 70 -10.93 -6.22 -16.15
C ARG A 70 -10.06 -7.45 -15.93
N ILE A 71 -9.80 -7.77 -14.66
CA ILE A 71 -8.96 -8.94 -14.31
C ILE A 71 -9.76 -10.20 -14.03
N ASP A 72 -11.09 -10.13 -13.94
CA ASP A 72 -11.95 -11.24 -13.51
C ASP A 72 -11.71 -12.51 -14.33
N GLY A 73 -11.72 -12.42 -15.66
CA GLY A 73 -11.51 -13.59 -16.51
C GLY A 73 -10.14 -14.26 -16.33
N ALA A 74 -9.09 -13.47 -16.10
CA ALA A 74 -7.76 -13.99 -15.81
C ALA A 74 -7.70 -14.64 -14.42
N ARG A 75 -8.31 -13.99 -13.41
CA ARG A 75 -8.43 -14.52 -12.06
C ARG A 75 -9.17 -15.86 -12.05
N ASP A 76 -10.30 -15.93 -12.72
CA ASP A 76 -11.13 -17.15 -12.80
C ASP A 76 -10.38 -18.30 -13.49
N ALA A 77 -9.61 -18.00 -14.53
CA ALA A 77 -8.78 -19.01 -15.21
C ALA A 77 -7.66 -19.55 -14.30
N VAL A 78 -6.98 -18.67 -13.55
CA VAL A 78 -5.97 -19.08 -12.55
C VAL A 78 -6.61 -19.90 -11.44
N GLY A 79 -7.75 -19.44 -10.89
CA GLY A 79 -8.49 -20.18 -9.87
C GLY A 79 -8.90 -21.57 -10.34
N ALA A 80 -9.43 -21.70 -11.54
CA ALA A 80 -9.79 -23.00 -12.14
C ALA A 80 -8.57 -23.93 -12.30
N ALA A 81 -7.42 -23.39 -12.68
CA ALA A 81 -6.20 -24.17 -12.82
C ALA A 81 -5.66 -24.68 -11.48
N LEU A 82 -5.82 -23.88 -10.40
CA LEU A 82 -5.35 -24.22 -9.05
C LEU A 82 -6.37 -25.04 -8.22
N ALA A 83 -7.64 -25.04 -8.61
CA ALA A 83 -8.71 -25.70 -7.86
C ALA A 83 -8.41 -27.16 -7.44
N PRO A 84 -7.78 -28.03 -8.27
CA PRO A 84 -7.47 -29.39 -7.84
C PRO A 84 -6.44 -29.46 -6.70
N LEU A 85 -5.52 -28.47 -6.63
CA LEU A 85 -4.49 -28.40 -5.60
C LEU A 85 -4.99 -27.76 -4.32
N MET A 86 -5.97 -26.86 -4.43
CA MET A 86 -6.54 -26.10 -3.31
C MET A 86 -7.82 -26.74 -2.74
N ALA A 87 -8.16 -27.94 -3.18
CA ALA A 87 -9.36 -28.63 -2.71
C ALA A 87 -9.33 -28.86 -1.20
N GLY A 88 -10.36 -28.36 -0.49
CA GLY A 88 -10.48 -28.52 0.96
C GLY A 88 -9.82 -27.39 1.78
N THR A 89 -9.20 -26.40 1.14
CA THR A 89 -8.75 -25.17 1.80
C THR A 89 -9.83 -24.09 1.77
N SER A 90 -9.74 -23.12 2.69
CA SER A 90 -10.58 -21.92 2.69
C SER A 90 -9.85 -20.77 1.98
N PRO A 91 -10.56 -19.82 1.36
CA PRO A 91 -9.95 -18.59 0.82
C PRO A 91 -9.19 -17.82 1.91
N ASP A 92 -8.04 -17.28 1.54
CA ASP A 92 -7.16 -16.49 2.41
C ASP A 92 -6.43 -15.38 1.62
N ILE A 93 -5.28 -14.93 2.08
CA ILE A 93 -4.44 -13.95 1.40
C ILE A 93 -3.98 -14.40 -0.01
N THR A 94 -4.07 -15.69 -0.32
CA THR A 94 -3.68 -16.24 -1.63
C THR A 94 -4.49 -15.62 -2.76
N GLU A 95 -5.82 -15.53 -2.59
CA GLU A 95 -6.72 -14.97 -3.58
C GLU A 95 -6.51 -13.46 -3.75
N GLU A 96 -6.18 -12.74 -2.67
CA GLU A 96 -5.81 -11.33 -2.72
C GLU A 96 -4.51 -11.15 -3.52
N ASN A 97 -3.49 -11.94 -3.21
CA ASN A 97 -2.19 -11.90 -3.88
C ASN A 97 -2.26 -12.31 -5.35
N ILE A 98 -3.12 -13.24 -5.73
CA ILE A 98 -3.38 -13.60 -7.14
C ILE A 98 -3.87 -12.35 -7.90
N GLN A 99 -4.82 -11.60 -7.35
CA GLN A 99 -5.33 -10.38 -7.99
C GLN A 99 -4.24 -9.33 -8.17
N SER A 100 -3.43 -9.08 -7.13
CA SER A 100 -2.32 -8.12 -7.20
C SER A 100 -1.29 -8.53 -8.27
N ARG A 101 -0.89 -9.82 -8.30
CA ARG A 101 0.07 -10.36 -9.29
C ARG A 101 -0.48 -10.33 -10.71
N LEU A 102 -1.76 -10.59 -10.92
CA LEU A 102 -2.40 -10.46 -12.23
C LEU A 102 -2.37 -9.01 -12.73
N ARG A 103 -2.62 -8.03 -11.86
CA ARG A 103 -2.46 -6.61 -12.21
C ARG A 103 -1.03 -6.31 -12.64
N GLY A 104 -0.04 -6.75 -11.88
CA GLY A 104 1.38 -6.60 -12.21
C GLY A 104 1.72 -7.23 -13.57
N LEU A 105 1.26 -8.46 -13.83
CA LEU A 105 1.46 -9.16 -15.10
C LEU A 105 0.88 -8.39 -16.30
N LEU A 106 -0.35 -7.92 -16.19
CA LEU A 106 -1.03 -7.18 -17.26
C LEU A 106 -0.34 -5.84 -17.54
N LEU A 107 0.04 -5.11 -16.50
CA LEU A 107 0.79 -3.86 -16.63
C LEU A 107 2.16 -4.09 -17.30
N MET A 108 2.89 -5.13 -16.90
CA MET A 108 4.17 -5.48 -17.52
C MET A 108 4.00 -5.91 -18.98
N ALA A 109 2.93 -6.61 -19.33
CA ALA A 109 2.64 -6.98 -20.72
C ALA A 109 2.40 -5.74 -21.59
N ILE A 110 1.65 -4.76 -21.08
CA ILE A 110 1.43 -3.47 -21.75
C ILE A 110 2.75 -2.70 -21.89
N SER A 111 3.54 -2.62 -20.81
CA SER A 111 4.88 -2.01 -20.78
C SER A 111 5.76 -2.56 -21.89
N ASN A 112 5.88 -3.87 -21.96
CA ASN A 112 6.71 -4.54 -22.95
C ASN A 112 6.20 -4.32 -24.39
N LYS A 113 4.88 -4.33 -24.57
CA LYS A 113 4.28 -4.19 -25.90
C LYS A 113 4.47 -2.79 -26.50
N PHE A 114 4.39 -1.76 -25.65
CA PHE A 114 4.41 -0.36 -26.10
C PHE A 114 5.72 0.36 -25.81
N GLY A 115 6.66 -0.27 -25.11
CA GLY A 115 7.93 0.36 -24.73
C GLY A 115 7.76 1.51 -23.75
N GLU A 116 6.76 1.42 -22.87
CA GLU A 116 6.47 2.42 -21.84
C GLU A 116 7.01 1.93 -20.49
N LEU A 117 7.68 2.79 -19.71
CA LEU A 117 8.20 2.40 -18.41
C LEU A 117 7.06 2.27 -17.41
N LEU A 118 6.92 1.09 -16.78
CA LEU A 118 5.96 0.89 -15.71
C LEU A 118 6.45 1.59 -14.43
N LEU A 119 5.59 2.45 -13.86
CA LEU A 119 5.77 3.06 -12.56
C LEU A 119 4.99 2.26 -11.51
N SER A 120 5.64 1.88 -10.41
CA SER A 120 4.95 1.38 -9.23
C SER A 120 4.48 2.53 -8.35
N THR A 121 3.47 2.26 -7.52
CA THR A 121 2.74 3.29 -6.76
C THR A 121 2.85 3.11 -5.24
N GLY A 122 3.64 2.13 -4.76
CA GLY A 122 3.84 1.88 -3.34
C GLY A 122 4.57 3.04 -2.65
N ASN A 123 4.13 3.42 -1.47
CA ASN A 123 4.76 4.44 -0.64
C ASN A 123 5.70 3.82 0.40
N LYS A 124 6.46 4.67 1.13
CA LYS A 124 7.45 4.22 2.11
C LYS A 124 6.81 3.48 3.29
N SER A 125 5.64 3.92 3.76
CA SER A 125 4.96 3.31 4.90
C SER A 125 4.56 1.86 4.60
N GLU A 126 3.94 1.62 3.44
CA GLU A 126 3.52 0.29 2.99
C GLU A 126 4.73 -0.65 2.80
N VAL A 127 5.77 -0.17 2.11
CA VAL A 127 6.98 -0.95 1.85
C VAL A 127 7.73 -1.30 3.14
N ALA A 128 7.82 -0.35 4.09
CA ALA A 128 8.55 -0.56 5.34
C ALA A 128 7.94 -1.65 6.24
N VAL A 129 6.63 -1.88 6.15
CA VAL A 129 5.93 -2.90 6.95
C VAL A 129 5.53 -4.13 6.13
N GLY A 130 5.95 -4.21 4.87
CA GLY A 130 5.61 -5.32 3.99
C GLY A 130 4.14 -5.36 3.58
N TYR A 131 3.40 -4.25 3.67
CA TYR A 131 2.02 -4.15 3.18
C TYR A 131 2.03 -3.96 1.66
N ALA A 132 2.56 -4.96 0.96
CA ALA A 132 2.73 -4.99 -0.48
C ALA A 132 2.86 -6.43 -0.97
N THR A 133 2.49 -6.69 -2.21
CA THR A 133 2.59 -8.01 -2.82
C THR A 133 3.78 -8.06 -3.78
N ILE A 134 4.76 -8.94 -3.48
CA ILE A 134 5.90 -9.20 -4.37
C ILE A 134 5.40 -9.66 -5.73
N TYR A 135 5.94 -9.07 -6.81
CA TYR A 135 5.53 -9.29 -8.20
C TYR A 135 4.09 -8.85 -8.52
N GLY A 136 3.41 -8.17 -7.60
CA GLY A 136 2.09 -7.58 -7.79
C GLY A 136 2.16 -6.06 -7.92
N ASP A 137 1.70 -5.35 -6.90
CA ASP A 137 1.71 -3.89 -6.80
C ASP A 137 3.12 -3.26 -6.73
N MET A 138 4.12 -4.06 -6.34
CA MET A 138 5.53 -3.66 -6.40
C MET A 138 6.12 -3.73 -7.82
N ALA A 139 5.40 -4.27 -8.82
CA ALA A 139 5.90 -4.38 -10.19
C ALA A 139 6.10 -2.99 -10.81
N GLY A 140 7.30 -2.75 -11.33
CA GLY A 140 7.65 -1.49 -11.99
C GLY A 140 9.15 -1.27 -12.08
N GLY A 141 9.56 -0.44 -13.04
CA GLY A 141 10.96 -0.07 -13.24
C GLY A 141 11.38 1.16 -12.43
N TYR A 142 10.43 1.92 -11.89
CA TYR A 142 10.68 3.09 -11.05
C TYR A 142 9.52 3.37 -10.13
N ASN A 143 9.81 3.68 -8.86
CA ASN A 143 8.81 4.06 -7.86
C ASN A 143 9.01 5.52 -7.44
N PRO A 144 8.13 6.45 -7.85
CA PRO A 144 8.22 7.86 -7.48
C PRO A 144 7.98 8.15 -6.00
N LEU A 145 7.23 7.29 -5.30
CA LEU A 145 6.82 7.49 -3.90
C LEU A 145 7.64 6.68 -2.90
N LYS A 146 8.66 5.95 -3.32
CA LYS A 146 9.41 5.00 -2.48
C LYS A 146 10.00 5.60 -1.19
N ASP A 147 10.26 6.90 -1.17
CA ASP A 147 10.81 7.62 -0.03
C ASP A 147 9.77 8.51 0.69
N LEU A 148 8.50 8.42 0.30
CA LEU A 148 7.42 9.26 0.83
C LEU A 148 6.53 8.46 1.76
N TYR A 149 6.44 8.85 3.02
CA TYR A 149 5.49 8.29 3.99
C TYR A 149 4.04 8.62 3.58
N LYS A 150 3.08 7.79 3.96
CA LYS A 150 1.67 7.95 3.58
C LYS A 150 1.09 9.32 3.98
N THR A 151 1.41 9.80 5.17
CA THR A 151 1.00 11.15 5.62
C THR A 151 1.53 12.23 4.68
N ARG A 152 2.76 12.09 4.20
CA ARG A 152 3.37 13.00 3.23
C ARG A 152 2.77 12.88 1.84
N VAL A 153 2.28 11.70 1.44
CA VAL A 153 1.49 11.53 0.21
C VAL A 153 0.25 12.41 0.27
N PHE A 154 -0.53 12.34 1.37
CA PHE A 154 -1.70 13.20 1.56
C PHE A 154 -1.37 14.70 1.52
N GLU A 155 -0.31 15.12 2.22
CA GLU A 155 0.14 16.52 2.22
C GLU A 155 0.54 16.97 0.82
N THR A 156 1.28 16.14 0.07
CA THR A 156 1.74 16.44 -1.28
C THR A 156 0.57 16.58 -2.25
N CYS A 157 -0.45 15.73 -2.15
CA CYS A 157 -1.67 15.85 -2.95
C CYS A 157 -2.38 17.18 -2.70
N ARG A 158 -2.60 17.54 -1.43
CA ARG A 158 -3.22 18.82 -1.06
C ARG A 158 -2.38 20.01 -1.55
N TRP A 159 -1.07 19.93 -1.36
CA TRP A 159 -0.16 20.97 -1.83
C TRP A 159 -0.21 21.13 -3.33
N ARG A 160 -0.17 20.02 -4.10
CA ARG A 160 -0.21 20.06 -5.57
C ARG A 160 -1.51 20.67 -6.09
N ASN A 161 -2.65 20.33 -5.51
CA ASN A 161 -3.94 20.91 -5.91
C ASN A 161 -4.00 22.43 -5.66
N ALA A 162 -3.36 22.90 -4.59
CA ALA A 162 -3.32 24.34 -4.25
C ALA A 162 -2.20 25.10 -4.98
N ASN A 163 -1.23 24.41 -5.58
CA ASN A 163 -0.03 25.02 -6.16
C ASN A 163 0.27 24.47 -7.55
N HIS A 164 0.59 25.38 -8.46
CA HIS A 164 1.14 25.05 -9.76
C HIS A 164 2.43 25.84 -9.98
N ARG A 165 3.45 25.19 -10.52
CA ARG A 165 4.76 25.79 -10.78
C ARG A 165 5.03 25.83 -12.30
N PRO A 166 5.83 26.80 -12.80
CA PRO A 166 6.07 26.96 -14.24
C PRO A 166 6.69 25.74 -14.95
N TRP A 167 7.29 24.83 -14.21
CA TRP A 167 7.89 23.61 -14.76
C TRP A 167 6.93 22.42 -14.79
N MET A 168 5.75 22.51 -14.17
CA MET A 168 4.72 21.48 -14.21
C MET A 168 3.98 21.52 -15.53
N LEU A 169 3.95 20.38 -16.23
CA LEU A 169 3.33 20.25 -17.55
C LEU A 169 1.86 19.84 -17.51
N ALA A 170 1.42 19.25 -16.38
CA ALA A 170 0.00 18.96 -16.14
C ALA A 170 -0.81 20.27 -15.90
N PRO A 171 -2.13 20.24 -16.05
CA PRO A 171 -2.99 21.40 -15.80
C PRO A 171 -2.84 21.97 -14.40
N ALA A 172 -3.06 23.29 -14.27
CA ALA A 172 -3.13 23.97 -12.98
C ALA A 172 -4.47 23.66 -12.28
N GLY A 173 -4.50 23.84 -10.95
CA GLY A 173 -5.67 23.65 -10.12
C GLY A 173 -5.80 22.25 -9.56
N GLU A 174 -7.03 21.87 -9.21
CA GLU A 174 -7.37 20.63 -8.52
C GLU A 174 -7.40 19.45 -9.51
N VAL A 175 -6.24 18.81 -9.71
CA VAL A 175 -6.08 17.64 -10.60
C VAL A 175 -6.30 16.31 -9.90
N ILE A 176 -6.15 16.27 -8.57
CA ILE A 176 -6.47 15.09 -7.75
C ILE A 176 -7.85 15.33 -7.12
N PRO A 177 -8.87 14.49 -7.42
CA PRO A 177 -10.22 14.68 -6.89
C PRO A 177 -10.23 14.75 -5.36
N PRO A 178 -11.04 15.60 -4.71
CA PRO A 178 -11.12 15.68 -3.25
C PRO A 178 -11.48 14.36 -2.60
N ASN A 179 -12.35 13.56 -3.20
CA ASN A 179 -12.73 12.25 -2.68
C ASN A 179 -11.53 11.30 -2.56
N VAL A 180 -10.59 11.33 -3.51
CA VAL A 180 -9.34 10.56 -3.47
C VAL A 180 -8.49 10.91 -2.25
N ILE A 181 -8.53 12.19 -1.82
CA ILE A 181 -7.76 12.68 -0.67
C ILE A 181 -8.45 12.38 0.67
N THR A 182 -9.77 12.24 0.67
CA THR A 182 -10.55 12.14 1.91
C THR A 182 -11.03 10.73 2.24
N LYS A 183 -11.19 9.86 1.23
CA LYS A 183 -11.62 8.49 1.47
C LYS A 183 -10.55 7.68 2.20
N PRO A 184 -10.94 6.72 3.06
CA PRO A 184 -10.00 5.80 3.70
C PRO A 184 -9.19 5.02 2.65
N PRO A 185 -7.87 4.85 2.84
CA PRO A 185 -7.06 4.00 1.98
C PRO A 185 -7.50 2.53 2.04
N SER A 186 -7.47 1.86 0.88
CA SER A 186 -7.81 0.45 0.73
C SER A 186 -7.13 -0.15 -0.48
N ALA A 187 -6.69 -1.40 -0.37
CA ALA A 187 -6.18 -2.19 -1.50
C ALA A 187 -7.31 -2.77 -2.38
N GLU A 188 -8.57 -2.79 -1.90
CA GLU A 188 -9.76 -3.31 -2.60
C GLU A 188 -9.55 -4.72 -3.21
N LEU A 189 -8.89 -5.61 -2.47
CA LEU A 189 -8.66 -7.00 -2.86
C LEU A 189 -9.74 -7.95 -2.33
N ARG A 190 -10.52 -7.49 -1.34
CA ARG A 190 -11.69 -8.14 -0.76
C ARG A 190 -12.79 -7.12 -0.45
N PRO A 191 -14.06 -7.55 -0.28
CA PRO A 191 -15.16 -6.64 0.09
C PRO A 191 -14.88 -5.87 1.38
N ASP A 192 -15.26 -4.60 1.42
CA ASP A 192 -15.19 -3.69 2.59
C ASP A 192 -13.80 -3.57 3.24
N GLN A 193 -12.74 -3.88 2.50
CA GLN A 193 -11.37 -3.80 2.98
C GLN A 193 -10.95 -2.35 3.23
N THR A 194 -10.23 -2.15 4.36
CA THR A 194 -9.48 -0.92 4.65
C THR A 194 -8.05 -1.25 5.08
N ASP A 195 -7.11 -0.34 4.88
CA ASP A 195 -5.73 -0.55 5.33
C ASP A 195 -5.66 -0.71 6.86
N GLN A 196 -6.56 -0.06 7.61
CA GLN A 196 -6.66 -0.13 9.06
C GLN A 196 -7.14 -1.50 9.59
N ASP A 197 -7.61 -2.40 8.72
CA ASP A 197 -7.86 -3.80 9.10
C ASP A 197 -6.55 -4.53 9.50
N SER A 198 -5.41 -4.05 8.99
CA SER A 198 -4.10 -4.66 9.18
C SER A 198 -3.03 -3.70 9.70
N LEU A 199 -3.22 -2.38 9.54
CA LEU A 199 -2.26 -1.34 9.89
C LEU A 199 -2.86 -0.37 10.92
N PRO A 200 -2.04 0.21 11.81
CA PRO A 200 -2.48 1.34 12.63
C PRO A 200 -2.77 2.57 11.75
N PRO A 201 -3.45 3.60 12.29
CA PRO A 201 -3.56 4.89 11.59
C PRO A 201 -2.20 5.38 11.09
N TYR A 202 -2.16 5.88 9.86
CA TYR A 202 -0.89 6.26 9.23
C TYR A 202 -0.12 7.35 9.97
N GLU A 203 -0.79 8.25 10.69
CA GLU A 203 -0.14 9.25 11.54
C GLU A 203 0.70 8.59 12.66
N VAL A 204 0.22 7.47 13.19
CA VAL A 204 0.94 6.69 14.20
C VAL A 204 2.04 5.87 13.55
N LEU A 205 1.71 5.14 12.48
CA LEU A 205 2.65 4.28 11.76
C LEU A 205 3.86 5.07 11.25
N ASP A 206 3.62 6.17 10.54
CA ASP A 206 4.68 6.98 9.95
C ASP A 206 5.57 7.62 10.99
N ALA A 207 4.98 8.03 12.12
CA ALA A 207 5.75 8.59 13.24
C ALA A 207 6.69 7.55 13.87
N ILE A 208 6.26 6.29 13.94
CA ILE A 208 7.10 5.18 14.41
C ILE A 208 8.20 4.87 13.38
N LEU A 209 7.82 4.73 12.13
CA LEU A 209 8.75 4.42 11.03
C LEU A 209 9.82 5.51 10.86
N GLU A 210 9.44 6.79 10.97
CA GLU A 210 10.40 7.90 10.96
C GLU A 210 11.43 7.77 12.08
N GLY A 211 10.99 7.37 13.29
CA GLY A 211 11.89 7.12 14.39
C GLY A 211 12.84 5.96 14.14
N LEU A 212 12.32 4.81 13.70
CA LEU A 212 13.11 3.60 13.45
C LEU A 212 14.04 3.75 12.24
N VAL A 213 13.53 4.27 11.11
CA VAL A 213 14.23 4.23 9.82
C VAL A 213 15.13 5.46 9.61
N GLU A 214 14.65 6.66 9.97
CA GLU A 214 15.39 7.90 9.71
C GLU A 214 16.32 8.29 10.86
N ARG A 215 15.94 7.94 12.09
CA ARG A 215 16.66 8.38 13.30
C ARG A 215 17.33 7.24 14.05
N ASP A 216 17.19 6.00 13.57
CA ASP A 216 17.78 4.80 14.18
C ASP A 216 17.46 4.69 15.69
N LEU A 217 16.23 5.05 16.08
CA LEU A 217 15.79 5.01 17.47
C LEU A 217 15.40 3.58 17.87
N GLY A 218 15.82 3.16 19.05
CA GLY A 218 15.33 1.94 19.65
C GLY A 218 13.89 2.07 20.17
N LEU A 219 13.28 0.90 20.48
CA LEU A 219 11.92 0.85 20.99
C LEU A 219 11.75 1.68 22.28
N ALA A 220 12.72 1.61 23.21
CA ALA A 220 12.68 2.35 24.45
C ALA A 220 12.67 3.87 24.23
N ASP A 221 13.42 4.37 23.24
CA ASP A 221 13.46 5.78 22.89
C ASP A 221 12.15 6.27 22.29
N LEU A 222 11.51 5.43 21.46
CA LEU A 222 10.20 5.73 20.86
C LEU A 222 9.11 5.82 21.94
N VAL A 223 9.10 4.90 22.88
CA VAL A 223 8.18 4.90 24.03
C VAL A 223 8.41 6.13 24.91
N ALA A 224 9.68 6.45 25.21
CA ALA A 224 10.03 7.64 26.02
C ALA A 224 9.60 8.96 25.36
N GLN A 225 9.49 9.03 24.03
CA GLN A 225 8.98 10.18 23.28
C GLN A 225 7.44 10.28 23.27
N GLY A 226 6.74 9.43 24.06
CA GLY A 226 5.28 9.44 24.15
C GLY A 226 4.60 8.98 22.85
N ARG A 227 5.30 8.27 21.99
CA ARG A 227 4.72 7.66 20.80
C ARG A 227 3.93 6.43 21.23
N PRO A 228 2.60 6.42 21.13
CA PRO A 228 1.81 5.30 21.60
C PRO A 228 2.10 4.09 20.73
N PHE A 229 2.75 3.07 21.30
CA PHE A 229 2.79 1.74 20.75
C PHE A 229 1.46 1.05 21.05
N ALA A 230 0.37 1.59 20.54
CA ALA A 230 -0.92 0.91 20.59
C ALA A 230 -1.08 0.07 19.31
N TRP A 231 -0.30 -0.99 19.19
CA TRP A 231 -0.66 -2.04 18.24
C TRP A 231 -1.84 -2.81 18.84
N ARG A 232 -2.99 -2.71 18.21
CA ARG A 232 -3.96 -3.79 18.24
C ARG A 232 -3.45 -4.94 17.36
N LEU A 233 -2.44 -5.66 17.82
CA LEU A 233 -2.46 -7.08 17.55
C LEU A 233 -3.73 -7.56 18.26
N SER A 234 -4.65 -8.23 17.55
CA SER A 234 -5.69 -8.94 18.29
C SER A 234 -4.94 -9.82 19.29
N LEU A 235 -5.30 -9.74 20.57
CA LEU A 235 -4.65 -10.52 21.63
C LEU A 235 -4.53 -12.00 21.23
N ASP A 236 -5.49 -12.49 20.45
CA ASP A 236 -5.54 -13.83 19.90
C ASP A 236 -4.40 -14.10 18.90
N ARG A 237 -4.11 -13.19 17.96
CA ARG A 237 -3.00 -13.35 17.01
C ARG A 237 -1.63 -13.22 17.67
N ALA A 238 -1.49 -12.33 18.66
CA ALA A 238 -0.25 -12.24 19.43
C ALA A 238 0.00 -13.50 20.27
N ARG A 239 -1.06 -14.04 20.87
CA ARG A 239 -1.01 -15.29 21.63
C ARG A 239 -0.70 -16.50 20.74
N GLU A 240 -1.29 -16.54 19.56
CA GLU A 240 -1.06 -17.60 18.57
C GLU A 240 0.38 -17.56 18.00
N ALA A 241 0.90 -16.36 17.70
CA ALA A 241 2.26 -16.17 17.19
C ALA A 241 3.34 -16.44 18.23
N LEU A 242 3.10 -16.16 19.52
CA LEU A 242 4.06 -16.31 20.60
C LEU A 242 4.05 -17.69 21.27
N GLY A 243 2.95 -18.41 21.14
CA GLY A 243 2.70 -19.62 21.95
C GLY A 243 2.40 -19.30 23.42
N GLU A 244 1.67 -20.19 24.10
CA GLU A 244 1.19 -19.97 25.47
C GLU A 244 2.29 -19.72 26.51
N ALA A 245 3.45 -20.33 26.37
CA ALA A 245 4.53 -20.20 27.34
C ALA A 245 5.17 -18.81 27.32
N ALA A 246 5.39 -18.25 26.13
CA ALA A 246 5.91 -16.89 25.97
C ALA A 246 4.85 -15.84 26.32
N TRP A 247 3.57 -16.09 25.98
CA TRP A 247 2.44 -15.24 26.34
C TRP A 247 2.27 -15.08 27.85
N ASN A 248 2.35 -16.17 28.60
CA ASN A 248 2.22 -16.16 30.07
C ASN A 248 3.40 -15.50 30.79
N GLY A 249 4.53 -15.29 30.13
CA GLY A 249 5.68 -14.56 30.64
C GLY A 249 5.64 -13.05 30.40
N LEU A 250 4.64 -12.53 29.67
CA LEU A 250 4.51 -11.11 29.37
C LEU A 250 3.76 -10.39 30.50
N SER A 251 4.30 -9.23 30.90
CA SER A 251 3.60 -8.32 31.79
C SER A 251 2.80 -7.31 30.97
N PHE A 252 1.50 -7.20 31.22
CA PHE A 252 0.60 -6.28 30.54
C PHE A 252 0.27 -5.10 31.45
N VAL A 253 0.24 -3.88 30.90
CA VAL A 253 -0.30 -2.69 31.59
C VAL A 253 -1.60 -2.31 30.88
N GLU A 254 -2.71 -2.36 31.61
CA GLU A 254 -3.97 -1.78 31.17
C GLU A 254 -3.86 -0.25 31.17
N GLN A 255 -4.04 0.37 30.02
CA GLN A 255 -4.29 1.80 29.92
C GLN A 255 -5.68 2.03 29.32
N GLY A 256 -6.57 2.52 30.18
CA GLY A 256 -7.82 3.25 29.93
C GLY A 256 -8.68 2.91 28.73
N GLU A 257 -9.98 3.04 28.92
CA GLU A 257 -10.99 2.90 27.88
C GLU A 257 -10.77 3.89 26.74
N GLY A 258 -10.68 3.39 25.50
CA GLY A 258 -10.73 4.19 24.30
C GLY A 258 -12.11 4.84 24.12
N PRO A 259 -12.27 5.82 23.23
CA PRO A 259 -13.50 6.60 23.05
C PRO A 259 -14.74 5.76 22.70
N ASN A 260 -14.60 4.47 22.43
CA ASN A 260 -15.68 3.54 22.10
C ASN A 260 -15.85 2.39 23.13
N GLY A 261 -15.28 2.49 24.35
CA GLY A 261 -15.48 1.52 25.43
C GLY A 261 -14.73 0.19 25.24
N GLU A 262 -13.70 0.14 24.40
CA GLU A 262 -12.88 -1.05 24.18
C GLU A 262 -11.59 -0.99 24.99
N SER A 263 -11.36 -2.02 25.83
CA SER A 263 -10.13 -2.14 26.61
C SER A 263 -8.93 -2.40 25.72
N GLY A 264 -7.96 -1.49 25.71
CA GLY A 264 -6.67 -1.66 25.01
C GLY A 264 -5.64 -2.25 25.95
N VAL A 265 -4.94 -3.30 25.56
CA VAL A 265 -3.82 -3.88 26.29
C VAL A 265 -2.52 -3.49 25.61
N VAL A 266 -1.57 -2.96 26.37
CA VAL A 266 -0.21 -2.63 25.90
C VAL A 266 0.76 -3.59 26.58
N ALA A 267 1.56 -4.31 25.80
CA ALA A 267 2.65 -5.14 26.34
C ALA A 267 3.82 -4.25 26.78
N VAL A 268 4.39 -4.50 27.96
CA VAL A 268 5.24 -3.53 28.63
C VAL A 268 6.57 -4.07 29.13
N ASP A 269 6.98 -5.22 28.74
CA ASP A 269 8.39 -5.55 28.96
C ASP A 269 9.21 -5.16 27.74
N PRO A 270 10.06 -4.10 27.83
CA PRO A 270 10.86 -3.63 26.69
C PRO A 270 11.84 -4.70 26.16
N GLU A 271 12.34 -5.59 26.99
CA GLU A 271 13.27 -6.67 26.59
C GLU A 271 12.49 -7.79 25.86
N ALA A 272 11.30 -8.14 26.35
CA ALA A 272 10.46 -9.14 25.71
C ALA A 272 9.79 -8.58 24.42
N ALA A 273 9.38 -7.31 24.41
CA ALA A 273 8.75 -6.69 23.24
C ALA A 273 9.70 -6.53 22.05
N GLY A 274 11.00 -6.26 22.30
CA GLY A 274 12.02 -6.18 21.24
C GLY A 274 12.21 -7.50 20.50
N ASP A 275 12.19 -8.62 21.22
CA ASP A 275 12.34 -9.95 20.65
C ASP A 275 11.07 -10.42 19.91
N VAL A 276 9.90 -10.02 20.40
CA VAL A 276 8.58 -10.34 19.81
C VAL A 276 8.33 -9.59 18.52
N LEU A 277 8.62 -8.28 18.47
CA LEU A 277 8.50 -7.48 17.25
C LEU A 277 9.52 -7.89 16.20
N GLY A 278 10.75 -8.21 16.61
CA GLY A 278 11.77 -8.74 15.71
C GLY A 278 11.35 -10.08 15.09
N ARG A 279 10.76 -10.99 15.85
CA ARG A 279 10.28 -12.30 15.36
C ARG A 279 9.02 -12.16 14.51
N ALA A 280 8.04 -11.35 14.88
CA ALA A 280 6.82 -11.16 14.11
C ALA A 280 7.07 -10.50 12.74
N LEU A 281 8.08 -9.63 12.63
CA LEU A 281 8.53 -9.04 11.37
C LEU A 281 9.38 -10.01 10.55
N VAL A 282 10.21 -10.83 11.20
CA VAL A 282 11.06 -11.85 10.54
C VAL A 282 10.22 -13.07 10.11
N ASP A 283 9.26 -13.53 10.92
CA ASP A 283 8.42 -14.68 10.57
C ASP A 283 7.49 -14.39 9.37
N ARG A 284 7.03 -13.17 9.16
CA ARG A 284 6.33 -12.82 7.92
C ARG A 284 7.24 -12.83 6.69
N ALA A 285 8.52 -12.52 6.87
CA ALA A 285 9.51 -12.59 5.78
C ALA A 285 10.00 -14.02 5.51
N THR A 286 9.95 -14.92 6.52
CA THR A 286 10.45 -16.30 6.44
C THR A 286 9.39 -17.35 6.13
N VAL A 287 8.10 -17.07 6.34
CA VAL A 287 7.00 -18.00 5.94
C VAL A 287 6.91 -18.20 4.42
N GLU A 288 7.62 -17.40 3.61
CA GLU A 288 7.75 -17.64 2.17
C GLU A 288 8.95 -18.58 1.82
N HIS A 289 9.73 -19.09 2.78
CA HIS A 289 10.97 -19.84 2.43
C HIS A 289 11.14 -21.24 3.01
N ASP A 290 10.28 -21.74 3.90
CA ASP A 290 10.41 -23.10 4.43
C ASP A 290 9.11 -23.92 4.23
N GLY A 291 9.07 -24.64 3.12
CA GLY A 291 8.25 -25.83 2.92
C GLY A 291 9.02 -26.85 2.07
N PRO A 292 8.94 -28.14 2.38
CA PRO A 292 9.74 -29.18 1.75
C PRO A 292 9.48 -29.33 0.24
#